data_cc920e4448a4dba5c54c2c3429307d77
#
_entry.id   cc920e4448a4dba5c54c2c3429307d77
#
_cell.length_a   1.000
_cell.length_b   1.000
_cell.length_c   1.000
_cell.angle_alpha   90.00
_cell.angle_beta   90.00
_cell.angle_gamma   90.00
#
_symmetry.space_group_name_H-M   'P 1'
#
loop_
_entity.id
_entity.type
_entity.pdbx_description
1 polymer ?
#
loop_
_entity_poly.entity_id
_entity_poly.type
_entity_poly.pdbx_seq_one_letter_code
_entity_poly.pdbx_strand_id
1 'polypeptide(L)'
;IVPEGYEVTLYEDYNQAGRSIKLGAGRHNITRFNDTVSSVVFARVGAITPGQKEVQLYDDLNYRGDRIIVDKTGYYAFPRYFDNRLSSVVVPKGLEVTLFEHYDRGGRSIVLRAGRHNLSDFNDIVSSIVVRNAGEVNNPDNEPIPGRREVQFYDDMSFRGDRIVVDKTGYFAFPRYFDN
;
A
#
# COMPACT_ATOMS: atom_id res chain seq x y z
N ILE A 1 -27.77 -1.87 -12.15
CA ILE A 1 -26.93 -3.04 -12.49
C ILE A 1 -25.54 -2.52 -12.78
N VAL A 2 -24.53 -3.09 -12.14
CA VAL A 2 -23.11 -2.80 -12.37
C VAL A 2 -22.50 -4.02 -13.08
N PRO A 3 -21.88 -3.85 -14.26
CA PRO A 3 -21.26 -4.95 -14.98
C PRO A 3 -20.04 -5.54 -14.24
N GLU A 4 -19.68 -6.79 -14.53
CA GLU A 4 -18.43 -7.37 -14.03
C GLU A 4 -17.21 -6.55 -14.45
N GLY A 5 -16.24 -6.43 -13.55
CA GLY A 5 -15.04 -5.63 -13.75
C GLY A 5 -15.26 -4.11 -13.57
N TYR A 6 -16.43 -3.69 -13.10
CA TYR A 6 -16.73 -2.29 -12.82
C TYR A 6 -17.24 -2.09 -11.39
N GLU A 7 -17.04 -0.89 -10.88
CA GLU A 7 -17.62 -0.38 -9.65
C GLU A 7 -18.25 0.99 -9.90
N VAL A 8 -19.26 1.32 -9.11
CA VAL A 8 -19.95 2.61 -9.14
C VAL A 8 -20.00 3.17 -7.73
N THR A 9 -19.58 4.42 -7.55
CA THR A 9 -19.83 5.16 -6.32
C THR A 9 -20.88 6.20 -6.56
N LEU A 10 -21.98 6.15 -5.82
CA LEU A 10 -23.07 7.10 -5.85
C LEU A 10 -22.90 8.12 -4.72
N TYR A 11 -23.17 9.38 -4.97
CA TYR A 11 -23.07 10.47 -4.01
C TYR A 11 -24.39 11.23 -3.94
N GLU A 12 -24.78 11.69 -2.74
CA GLU A 12 -25.99 12.49 -2.54
C GLU A 12 -25.89 13.85 -3.15
N ASP A 13 -24.70 14.46 -3.11
CA ASP A 13 -24.48 15.82 -3.61
C ASP A 13 -23.66 15.84 -4.90
N TYR A 14 -23.68 16.99 -5.60
CA TYR A 14 -22.81 17.23 -6.74
C TYR A 14 -21.33 17.21 -6.35
N ASN A 15 -20.47 17.02 -7.33
CA ASN A 15 -19.00 17.02 -7.16
C ASN A 15 -18.47 15.99 -6.15
N GLN A 16 -19.10 14.82 -6.08
CA GLN A 16 -18.69 13.73 -5.19
C GLN A 16 -18.77 14.08 -3.69
N ALA A 17 -19.69 14.95 -3.32
CA ALA A 17 -19.93 15.36 -1.94
C ALA A 17 -21.12 14.63 -1.30
N GLY A 18 -21.32 14.82 0.00
CA GLY A 18 -22.37 14.17 0.79
C GLY A 18 -22.08 12.72 1.14
N ARG A 19 -23.12 12.01 1.57
CA ARG A 19 -23.00 10.56 1.81
C ARG A 19 -22.77 9.84 0.49
N SER A 20 -22.04 8.75 0.53
CA SER A 20 -21.78 7.92 -0.63
C SER A 20 -22.01 6.44 -0.36
N ILE A 21 -22.30 5.70 -1.43
CA ILE A 21 -22.35 4.24 -1.43
C ILE A 21 -21.58 3.70 -2.63
N LYS A 22 -20.72 2.72 -2.38
CA LYS A 22 -19.98 2.01 -3.43
C LYS A 22 -20.67 0.69 -3.74
N LEU A 23 -20.86 0.42 -5.03
CA LEU A 23 -21.53 -0.76 -5.55
C LEU A 23 -20.60 -1.48 -6.52
N GLY A 24 -20.24 -2.73 -6.20
CA GLY A 24 -19.51 -3.62 -7.10
C GLY A 24 -20.41 -4.24 -8.17
N ALA A 25 -19.84 -5.18 -8.96
CA ALA A 25 -20.60 -5.90 -9.99
C ALA A 25 -21.86 -6.56 -9.41
N GLY A 26 -22.96 -6.49 -10.15
CA GLY A 26 -24.21 -7.11 -9.77
C GLY A 26 -25.45 -6.22 -9.90
N ARG A 27 -26.56 -6.71 -9.35
CA ARG A 27 -27.84 -6.00 -9.27
C ARG A 27 -28.01 -5.46 -7.84
N HIS A 28 -28.19 -4.16 -7.73
CA HIS A 28 -28.32 -3.47 -6.46
C HIS A 28 -29.65 -2.76 -6.34
N ASN A 29 -30.29 -2.87 -5.19
CA ASN A 29 -31.46 -2.12 -4.82
C ASN A 29 -31.03 -1.03 -3.80
N ILE A 30 -31.06 0.23 -4.19
CA ILE A 30 -30.45 1.34 -3.46
C ILE A 30 -31.48 2.10 -2.59
N THR A 31 -32.33 1.38 -1.87
CA THR A 31 -33.45 1.96 -1.10
C THR A 31 -33.09 3.16 -0.23
N ARG A 32 -31.89 3.18 0.38
CA ARG A 32 -31.43 4.31 1.21
C ARG A 32 -30.88 5.49 0.39
N PHE A 33 -30.67 5.31 -0.90
CA PHE A 33 -30.18 6.31 -1.84
C PHE A 33 -31.21 6.60 -2.94
N ASN A 34 -32.45 6.09 -2.77
CA ASN A 34 -33.51 6.39 -3.72
C ASN A 34 -33.82 7.87 -3.72
N ASP A 35 -33.90 8.46 -4.91
CA ASP A 35 -34.19 9.87 -5.14
C ASP A 35 -33.22 10.90 -4.52
N THR A 36 -32.04 10.45 -4.04
CA THR A 36 -31.04 11.32 -3.39
C THR A 36 -29.70 11.41 -4.13
N VAL A 37 -29.49 10.61 -5.18
CA VAL A 37 -28.22 10.59 -5.91
C VAL A 37 -28.12 11.80 -6.84
N SER A 38 -27.09 12.63 -6.62
CA SER A 38 -26.80 13.81 -7.46
C SER A 38 -25.53 13.67 -8.30
N SER A 39 -24.61 12.78 -7.93
CA SER A 39 -23.44 12.51 -8.75
C SER A 39 -22.98 11.04 -8.65
N VAL A 40 -22.26 10.60 -9.66
CA VAL A 40 -21.80 9.22 -9.78
C VAL A 40 -20.36 9.17 -10.28
N VAL A 41 -19.57 8.27 -9.71
CA VAL A 41 -18.27 7.88 -10.26
C VAL A 41 -18.38 6.44 -10.74
N PHE A 42 -18.01 6.23 -12.00
CA PHE A 42 -17.97 4.93 -12.64
C PHE A 42 -16.50 4.55 -12.90
N ALA A 43 -16.04 3.45 -12.35
CA ALA A 43 -14.67 2.99 -12.47
C ALA A 43 -14.59 1.50 -12.82
N ARG A 44 -13.52 1.09 -13.48
CA ARG A 44 -13.20 -0.34 -13.61
C ARG A 44 -12.61 -0.83 -12.29
N VAL A 45 -13.09 -1.97 -11.79
CA VAL A 45 -12.49 -2.64 -10.64
C VAL A 45 -11.08 -3.06 -11.00
N GLY A 46 -10.10 -2.47 -10.28
CA GLY A 46 -8.69 -2.75 -10.53
C GLY A 46 -8.22 -2.37 -11.94
N ALA A 47 -8.88 -1.44 -12.63
CA ALA A 47 -8.35 -0.91 -13.86
C ALA A 47 -7.06 -0.13 -13.54
N ILE A 48 -5.92 -0.71 -13.94
CA ILE A 48 -4.66 0.03 -14.01
C ILE A 48 -4.80 0.92 -15.23
N THR A 49 -5.06 2.20 -15.02
CA THR A 49 -5.01 3.19 -16.10
C THR A 49 -3.56 3.24 -16.61
N PRO A 50 -3.30 3.02 -17.92
CA PRO A 50 -1.95 3.16 -18.44
C PRO A 50 -1.39 4.54 -18.09
N GLY A 51 -0.27 4.56 -17.33
CA GLY A 51 0.35 5.78 -16.84
C GLY A 51 0.04 6.15 -15.38
N GLN A 52 -0.95 5.57 -14.75
CA GLN A 52 -1.22 5.74 -13.33
C GLN A 52 -0.27 4.85 -12.51
N LYS A 53 0.58 5.49 -11.70
CA LYS A 53 1.49 4.81 -10.77
C LYS A 53 0.87 4.72 -9.36
N GLU A 54 -0.35 4.21 -9.27
CA GLU A 54 -1.10 4.12 -8.02
C GLU A 54 -1.26 2.66 -7.60
N VAL A 55 -0.75 2.32 -6.41
CA VAL A 55 -1.04 1.06 -5.76
C VAL A 55 -2.44 1.14 -5.17
N GLN A 56 -3.26 0.13 -5.39
CA GLN A 56 -4.61 0.04 -4.84
C GLN A 56 -4.68 -1.13 -3.86
N LEU A 57 -5.13 -0.85 -2.66
CA LEU A 57 -5.21 -1.77 -1.53
C LEU A 57 -6.68 -1.94 -1.15
N TYR A 58 -7.16 -3.18 -1.08
CA TYR A 58 -8.57 -3.48 -0.84
C TYR A 58 -8.73 -4.38 0.39
N ASP A 59 -9.75 -4.13 1.17
CA ASP A 59 -10.06 -4.92 2.38
C ASP A 59 -10.83 -6.22 2.08
N ASP A 60 -11.37 -6.38 0.88
CA ASP A 60 -11.96 -7.64 0.42
C ASP A 60 -11.14 -8.31 -0.68
N LEU A 61 -11.31 -9.62 -0.82
CA LEU A 61 -10.78 -10.37 -1.96
C LEU A 61 -11.41 -9.89 -3.27
N ASN A 62 -10.72 -10.19 -4.39
CA ASN A 62 -11.15 -9.83 -5.73
C ASN A 62 -11.32 -8.34 -5.96
N TYR A 63 -10.52 -7.52 -5.25
CA TYR A 63 -10.43 -6.07 -5.46
C TYR A 63 -11.74 -5.35 -5.15
N ARG A 64 -12.40 -5.77 -4.07
CA ARG A 64 -13.68 -5.25 -3.59
C ARG A 64 -13.53 -4.58 -2.22
N GLY A 65 -14.64 -4.03 -1.72
CA GLY A 65 -14.72 -3.40 -0.41
C GLY A 65 -14.13 -1.99 -0.38
N ASP A 66 -13.68 -1.59 0.81
CA ASP A 66 -13.02 -0.31 1.02
C ASP A 66 -11.63 -0.30 0.38
N ARG A 67 -11.20 0.87 -0.10
CA ARG A 67 -9.95 1.00 -0.85
C ARG A 67 -9.08 2.13 -0.33
N ILE A 68 -7.78 1.84 -0.16
CA ILE A 68 -6.73 2.85 -0.03
C ILE A 68 -5.95 2.93 -1.35
N ILE A 69 -5.64 4.16 -1.78
CA ILE A 69 -4.80 4.45 -2.94
C ILE A 69 -3.48 5.04 -2.44
N VAL A 70 -2.36 4.50 -2.94
CA VAL A 70 -1.02 5.01 -2.68
C VAL A 70 -0.38 5.41 -4.00
N ASP A 71 -0.16 6.71 -4.17
CA ASP A 71 0.32 7.35 -5.41
C ASP A 71 1.81 7.73 -5.40
N LYS A 72 2.51 7.47 -4.29
CA LYS A 72 3.93 7.78 -4.11
C LYS A 72 4.69 6.57 -3.59
N THR A 73 5.99 6.53 -3.87
CA THR A 73 6.91 5.58 -3.24
C THR A 73 7.15 5.99 -1.78
N GLY A 74 7.44 5.01 -0.92
CA GLY A 74 7.72 5.23 0.50
C GLY A 74 7.06 4.20 1.42
N TYR A 75 7.21 4.42 2.70
CA TYR A 75 6.59 3.64 3.77
C TYR A 75 5.22 4.20 4.13
N TYR A 76 4.25 3.32 4.34
CA TYR A 76 2.87 3.64 4.73
C TYR A 76 2.42 2.72 5.86
N ALA A 77 2.12 3.28 7.01
CA ALA A 77 1.41 2.60 8.09
C ALA A 77 -0.09 2.68 7.84
N PHE A 78 -0.82 1.58 8.03
CA PHE A 78 -2.26 1.60 7.84
C PHE A 78 -2.96 2.34 8.97
N PRO A 79 -3.99 3.13 8.65
CA PRO A 79 -4.86 3.70 9.66
C PRO A 79 -5.66 2.60 10.38
N ARG A 80 -6.07 2.83 11.63
CA ARG A 80 -6.76 1.83 12.46
C ARG A 80 -7.97 1.15 11.80
N TYR A 81 -8.66 1.87 10.92
CA TYR A 81 -9.84 1.31 10.24
C TYR A 81 -9.48 0.33 9.11
N PHE A 82 -8.22 0.30 8.68
CA PHE A 82 -7.72 -0.57 7.60
C PHE A 82 -6.63 -1.55 8.08
N ASP A 83 -6.16 -1.38 9.30
CA ASP A 83 -5.16 -2.26 9.94
C ASP A 83 -5.68 -3.68 10.04
N ASN A 84 -4.87 -4.66 9.62
CA ASN A 84 -5.25 -6.06 9.57
C ASN A 84 -6.53 -6.35 8.77
N ARG A 85 -6.77 -5.62 7.68
CA ARG A 85 -7.93 -5.82 6.81
C ARG A 85 -7.59 -5.97 5.33
N LEU A 86 -6.33 -5.87 4.98
CA LEU A 86 -5.90 -5.95 3.58
C LEU A 86 -6.09 -7.37 3.04
N SER A 87 -6.89 -7.52 1.98
CA SER A 87 -7.21 -8.81 1.35
C SER A 87 -6.78 -8.92 -0.11
N SER A 88 -6.71 -7.81 -0.85
CA SER A 88 -6.20 -7.82 -2.22
C SER A 88 -5.52 -6.52 -2.62
N VAL A 89 -4.57 -6.64 -3.56
CA VAL A 89 -3.68 -5.54 -3.98
C VAL A 89 -3.57 -5.48 -5.49
N VAL A 90 -3.61 -4.27 -6.04
CA VAL A 90 -3.24 -4.00 -7.42
C VAL A 90 -1.97 -3.18 -7.46
N VAL A 91 -0.91 -3.76 -8.03
CA VAL A 91 0.40 -3.11 -8.18
C VAL A 91 0.59 -2.72 -9.65
N PRO A 92 0.73 -1.43 -9.98
CA PRO A 92 0.93 -0.99 -11.35
C PRO A 92 2.32 -1.37 -11.89
N LYS A 93 2.43 -1.42 -13.21
CA LYS A 93 3.71 -1.68 -13.89
C LYS A 93 4.76 -0.63 -13.50
N GLY A 94 5.95 -1.10 -13.15
CA GLY A 94 7.06 -0.24 -12.74
C GLY A 94 7.12 0.04 -11.24
N LEU A 95 6.17 -0.52 -10.46
CA LEU A 95 6.23 -0.52 -9.00
C LEU A 95 6.32 -1.95 -8.45
N GLU A 96 6.78 -2.04 -7.22
CA GLU A 96 6.64 -3.20 -6.36
C GLU A 96 6.21 -2.76 -4.96
N VAL A 97 5.55 -3.64 -4.23
CA VAL A 97 5.03 -3.39 -2.89
C VAL A 97 5.50 -4.48 -1.96
N THR A 98 6.11 -4.10 -0.85
CA THR A 98 6.38 -5.02 0.26
C THR A 98 5.30 -4.83 1.31
N LEU A 99 4.62 -5.92 1.68
CA LEU A 99 3.63 -5.96 2.77
C LEU A 99 4.33 -6.44 4.04
N PHE A 100 3.96 -5.90 5.19
CA PHE A 100 4.46 -6.27 6.52
C PHE A 100 3.32 -6.55 7.49
N GLU A 101 3.45 -7.61 8.30
CA GLU A 101 2.45 -7.97 9.32
C GLU A 101 2.29 -6.88 10.38
N HIS A 102 3.37 -6.18 10.72
CA HIS A 102 3.37 -5.19 11.80
C HIS A 102 3.70 -3.80 11.27
N TYR A 103 3.51 -2.80 12.13
CA TYR A 103 4.02 -1.46 11.92
C TYR A 103 5.55 -1.47 11.87
N ASP A 104 6.11 -0.37 11.39
CA ASP A 104 7.55 -0.13 11.32
C ASP A 104 8.34 -1.25 10.59
N ARG A 105 7.70 -1.86 9.57
CA ARG A 105 8.26 -2.95 8.75
C ARG A 105 8.54 -4.23 9.55
N GLY A 106 7.84 -4.41 10.67
CA GLY A 106 8.00 -5.57 11.54
C GLY A 106 7.24 -6.82 11.06
N GLY A 107 7.57 -7.97 11.64
CA GLY A 107 6.94 -9.25 11.34
C GLY A 107 7.35 -9.86 10.01
N ARG A 108 6.57 -10.85 9.54
CA ARG A 108 6.77 -11.44 8.22
C ARG A 108 6.50 -10.42 7.12
N SER A 109 7.13 -10.58 5.98
CA SER A 109 6.89 -9.72 4.83
C SER A 109 6.79 -10.52 3.53
N ILE A 110 6.10 -9.94 2.54
CA ILE A 110 6.00 -10.47 1.18
C ILE A 110 6.15 -9.35 0.17
N VAL A 111 6.87 -9.60 -0.91
CA VAL A 111 7.05 -8.64 -2.02
C VAL A 111 6.07 -8.99 -3.14
N LEU A 112 5.25 -8.03 -3.54
CA LEU A 112 4.33 -8.11 -4.65
C LEU A 112 4.84 -7.25 -5.81
N ARG A 113 5.02 -7.86 -6.97
CA ARG A 113 5.39 -7.17 -8.21
C ARG A 113 4.16 -6.72 -8.97
N ALA A 114 4.37 -5.97 -10.07
CA ALA A 114 3.28 -5.50 -10.92
C ALA A 114 2.28 -6.61 -11.25
N GLY A 115 1.01 -6.36 -11.00
CA GLY A 115 -0.06 -7.33 -11.16
C GLY A 115 -1.22 -7.14 -10.19
N ARG A 116 -2.08 -8.13 -10.17
CA ARG A 116 -3.26 -8.23 -9.31
C ARG A 116 -3.08 -9.41 -8.37
N HIS A 117 -3.19 -9.18 -7.07
CA HIS A 117 -2.89 -10.14 -6.03
C HIS A 117 -4.07 -10.26 -5.06
N ASN A 118 -4.63 -11.46 -4.95
CA ASN A 118 -5.42 -11.86 -3.79
C ASN A 118 -4.46 -12.43 -2.76
N LEU A 119 -4.58 -11.97 -1.52
CA LEU A 119 -3.71 -12.41 -0.44
C LEU A 119 -4.29 -13.69 0.19
N SER A 120 -3.47 -14.73 0.34
CA SER A 120 -3.83 -15.93 1.08
C SER A 120 -3.27 -15.90 2.49
N ASP A 121 -1.94 -16.01 2.59
CA ASP A 121 -1.22 -16.10 3.87
C ASP A 121 -1.00 -14.73 4.54
N PHE A 122 -1.28 -13.64 3.80
CA PHE A 122 -1.22 -12.26 4.27
C PHE A 122 -2.60 -11.59 4.32
N ASN A 123 -3.68 -12.37 4.18
CA ASN A 123 -5.04 -11.85 4.32
C ASN A 123 -5.30 -11.42 5.76
N ASP A 124 -5.78 -10.19 5.95
CA ASP A 124 -6.21 -9.62 7.24
C ASP A 124 -5.13 -9.58 8.35
N ILE A 125 -3.85 -9.52 7.95
CA ILE A 125 -2.74 -9.45 8.91
C ILE A 125 -1.72 -8.33 8.60
N VAL A 126 -1.94 -7.54 7.58
CA VAL A 126 -1.00 -6.48 7.15
C VAL A 126 -1.28 -5.18 7.88
N SER A 127 -0.25 -4.61 8.50
CA SER A 127 -0.31 -3.32 9.21
C SER A 127 0.46 -2.20 8.51
N SER A 128 1.42 -2.53 7.64
CA SER A 128 2.18 -1.53 6.89
C SER A 128 2.69 -2.05 5.55
N ILE A 129 3.02 -1.11 4.66
CA ILE A 129 3.59 -1.42 3.35
C ILE A 129 4.73 -0.47 3.00
N VAL A 130 5.58 -0.93 2.09
CA VAL A 130 6.55 -0.08 1.37
C VAL A 130 6.27 -0.18 -0.12
N VAL A 131 6.13 0.96 -0.79
CA VAL A 131 5.98 1.08 -2.25
C VAL A 131 7.28 1.58 -2.83
N ARG A 132 7.81 0.91 -3.88
CA ARG A 132 9.07 1.26 -4.56
C ARG A 132 8.93 1.18 -6.07
N ASN A 133 9.89 1.77 -6.79
CA ASN A 133 10.04 1.50 -8.22
C ASN A 133 10.58 0.07 -8.41
N ALA A 134 10.00 -0.65 -9.37
CA ALA A 134 10.45 -2.00 -9.70
C ALA A 134 11.88 -1.98 -10.24
N GLY A 135 12.74 -2.85 -9.71
CA GLY A 135 14.16 -2.93 -10.07
C GLY A 135 15.09 -2.07 -9.21
N GLU A 136 14.56 -1.27 -8.30
CA GLU A 136 15.36 -0.73 -7.20
C GLU A 136 15.78 -1.90 -6.29
N VAL A 137 17.09 -1.99 -6.00
CA VAL A 137 17.65 -3.10 -5.22
C VAL A 137 16.98 -3.13 -3.85
N ASN A 138 16.37 -4.27 -3.53
CA ASN A 138 15.70 -4.50 -2.24
C ASN A 138 16.70 -4.41 -1.10
N ASN A 139 16.77 -3.26 -0.50
CA ASN A 139 17.27 -3.12 0.84
C ASN A 139 16.19 -2.42 1.67
N PRO A 140 15.35 -3.15 2.42
CA PRO A 140 14.26 -2.57 3.19
C PRO A 140 14.72 -1.55 4.22
N ASP A 141 15.98 -1.65 4.63
CA ASP A 141 16.59 -0.78 5.64
C ASP A 141 17.61 0.21 5.06
N ASN A 142 17.86 0.16 3.75
CA ASN A 142 18.96 0.89 3.12
C ASN A 142 18.49 1.66 1.89
N GLU A 143 17.60 2.62 2.04
CA GLU A 143 17.50 3.68 1.03
C GLU A 143 18.64 4.67 1.24
N PRO A 144 19.64 4.74 0.32
CA PRO A 144 20.45 5.94 0.24
C PRO A 144 19.47 7.06 -0.10
N ILE A 145 19.25 7.97 0.83
CA ILE A 145 18.54 9.22 0.54
C ILE A 145 19.35 9.90 -0.57
N PRO A 146 18.80 10.10 -1.78
CA PRO A 146 19.55 10.70 -2.87
C PRO A 146 20.19 12.01 -2.41
N GLY A 147 21.54 12.08 -2.45
CA GLY A 147 22.31 13.24 -2.04
C GLY A 147 22.91 13.18 -0.61
N ARG A 148 22.61 12.18 0.22
CA ARG A 148 23.35 11.95 1.47
C ARG A 148 24.57 11.09 1.23
N ARG A 149 25.72 11.58 1.69
CA ARG A 149 26.96 10.81 1.82
C ARG A 149 27.00 10.21 3.21
N GLU A 150 26.45 9.03 3.37
CA GLU A 150 26.41 8.33 4.64
C GLU A 150 26.95 6.92 4.52
N VAL A 151 27.58 6.42 5.58
CA VAL A 151 28.00 5.03 5.73
C VAL A 151 27.08 4.39 6.74
N GLN A 152 26.61 3.19 6.44
CA GLN A 152 25.70 2.45 7.30
C GLN A 152 26.37 1.17 7.79
N PHE A 153 26.28 0.92 9.08
CA PHE A 153 26.78 -0.28 9.74
C PHE A 153 25.58 -1.05 10.31
N TYR A 154 25.63 -2.36 10.22
CA TYR A 154 24.61 -3.26 10.74
C TYR A 154 25.27 -4.26 11.68
N ASP A 155 24.60 -4.63 12.77
CA ASP A 155 25.11 -5.62 13.73
C ASP A 155 24.88 -7.05 13.26
N ASP A 156 23.91 -7.28 12.36
CA ASP A 156 23.63 -8.60 11.78
C ASP A 156 24.11 -8.70 10.32
N MET A 157 24.38 -9.93 9.89
CA MET A 157 24.70 -10.23 8.49
C MET A 157 23.52 -9.92 7.57
N SER A 158 23.84 -9.62 6.31
CA SER A 158 22.87 -9.32 5.25
C SER A 158 22.09 -8.02 5.51
N PHE A 159 22.71 -7.05 6.14
CA PHE A 159 22.18 -5.71 6.42
C PHE A 159 20.91 -5.75 7.28
N ARG A 160 20.93 -6.56 8.33
CA ARG A 160 19.83 -6.73 9.28
C ARG A 160 20.25 -6.27 10.68
N GLY A 161 19.28 -6.29 11.62
CA GLY A 161 19.50 -5.91 13.01
C GLY A 161 19.54 -4.41 13.23
N ASP A 162 20.21 -3.98 14.29
CA ASP A 162 20.37 -2.58 14.60
C ASP A 162 21.31 -1.88 13.59
N ARG A 163 21.02 -0.62 13.30
CA ARG A 163 21.76 0.15 12.31
C ARG A 163 22.35 1.43 12.89
N ILE A 164 23.62 1.67 12.57
CA ILE A 164 24.27 2.96 12.83
C ILE A 164 24.53 3.66 11.49
N VAL A 165 24.18 4.93 11.42
CA VAL A 165 24.40 5.81 10.25
C VAL A 165 25.44 6.86 10.60
N VAL A 166 26.49 6.97 9.76
CA VAL A 166 27.54 7.97 9.89
C VAL A 166 27.50 8.89 8.66
N ASP A 167 27.16 10.13 8.87
CA ASP A 167 26.98 11.15 7.84
C ASP A 167 28.13 12.18 7.77
N LYS A 168 29.16 12.02 8.62
CA LYS A 168 30.32 12.91 8.72
C LYS A 168 31.64 12.14 8.59
N THR A 169 32.66 12.78 8.08
CA THR A 169 34.01 12.23 8.11
C THR A 169 34.63 12.39 9.50
N GLY A 170 35.35 11.37 9.98
CA GLY A 170 36.01 11.40 11.27
C GLY A 170 36.17 10.01 11.90
N TYR A 171 36.57 10.00 13.16
CA TYR A 171 36.62 8.79 13.98
C TYR A 171 35.28 8.62 14.70
N PHE A 172 34.72 7.40 14.64
CA PHE A 172 33.47 7.02 15.30
C PHE A 172 33.70 5.76 16.11
N ALA A 173 33.39 5.80 17.40
CA ALA A 173 33.35 4.61 18.24
C ALA A 173 31.94 4.02 18.24
N PHE A 174 31.84 2.71 18.06
CA PHE A 174 30.55 2.05 18.18
C PHE A 174 30.05 2.05 19.63
N PRO A 175 28.76 2.21 19.87
CA PRO A 175 28.18 2.02 21.18
C PRO A 175 28.32 0.54 21.61
N ARG A 176 28.35 0.30 22.93
CA ARG A 176 28.63 -1.05 23.48
C ARG A 176 27.65 -2.15 23.00
N TYR A 177 26.44 -1.81 22.65
CA TYR A 177 25.45 -2.76 22.13
C TYR A 177 25.72 -3.16 20.68
N PHE A 178 26.62 -2.46 19.98
CA PHE A 178 27.00 -2.70 18.60
C PHE A 178 28.42 -3.29 18.46
N ASP A 179 29.11 -3.52 19.58
CA ASP A 179 30.52 -3.87 19.66
C ASP A 179 30.75 -5.36 19.99
N ASN A 180 29.90 -6.25 19.49
CA ASN A 180 30.05 -7.71 19.67
C ASN A 180 30.19 -8.46 18.36
#